data_6f2467918c11ebab928945fbb31ac183
#
_entry.id   6f2467918c11ebab928945fbb31ac183
#
_cell.length_a   1.000
_cell.length_b   1.000
_cell.length_c   1.000
_cell.angle_alpha   90.00
_cell.angle_beta   90.00
_cell.angle_gamma   90.00
#
_symmetry.space_group_name_H-M   'P 1'
#
loop_
_entity.id
_entity.type
_entity.pdbx_description
1 polymer ?
#
loop_
_entity_poly.entity_id
_entity_poly.type
_entity_poly.pdbx_seq_one_letter_code
_entity_poly.pdbx_strand_id
1 'polypeptide(L)'
;MQKRTKIVATLGPASERPKTLRKMIDAGLDVARLNFSHGSADEHRERAKRLRAAAEACGRDVGLLGDLQGPKIRIKRFKKGSVNLADGSSFFLDSTLGLEEGNRKGVGVALETLHEDVAEGDTLLLNDGMITLCVDEIIGTRIHTTVVNGGILSDYKGINKKGGGLSAPALTDVDRSNIKLAAELGIDFLAVSFVRDGSDIEEARRLFLEAGGSGAIVAKIERTEAIENIDSIIDSIICVAVMTILLALRVRRIRLFWMPMSSA
;
A
#
# COMPACT_ATOMS: atom_id res chain seq x y z
N MET A 1 -21.04 -25.04 -12.28
CA MET A 1 -21.29 -24.21 -11.08
C MET A 1 -20.35 -23.02 -11.12
N GLN A 2 -20.85 -21.78 -11.12
CA GLN A 2 -19.96 -20.61 -11.08
C GLN A 2 -19.29 -20.53 -9.71
N LYS A 3 -17.95 -20.44 -9.71
CA LYS A 3 -17.14 -20.25 -8.51
C LYS A 3 -17.48 -18.90 -7.86
N ARG A 4 -17.93 -18.91 -6.60
CA ARG A 4 -18.29 -17.67 -5.88
C ARG A 4 -17.04 -16.89 -5.41
N THR A 5 -16.02 -17.62 -4.91
CA THR A 5 -14.75 -17.00 -4.48
C THR A 5 -13.88 -16.70 -5.68
N LYS A 6 -13.35 -15.47 -5.76
CA LYS A 6 -12.41 -15.05 -6.79
C LYS A 6 -10.98 -15.16 -6.28
N ILE A 7 -10.08 -15.62 -7.13
CA ILE A 7 -8.65 -15.76 -6.81
C ILE A 7 -7.91 -14.58 -7.44
N VAL A 8 -7.27 -13.79 -6.60
CA VAL A 8 -6.35 -12.72 -7.00
C VAL A 8 -4.93 -13.19 -6.73
N ALA A 9 -4.06 -13.13 -7.74
CA ALA A 9 -2.64 -13.49 -7.55
C ALA A 9 -1.71 -12.42 -8.13
N THR A 10 -0.65 -12.11 -7.37
CA THR A 10 0.36 -11.15 -7.80
C THR A 10 1.29 -11.78 -8.85
N LEU A 11 1.51 -11.06 -9.95
CA LEU A 11 2.50 -11.41 -10.94
C LEU A 11 3.88 -10.88 -10.53
N GLY A 12 4.87 -11.72 -10.65
CA GLY A 12 6.27 -11.41 -10.36
C GLY A 12 7.21 -12.46 -10.97
N PRO A 13 8.51 -12.41 -10.69
CA PRO A 13 9.50 -13.28 -11.35
C PRO A 13 9.20 -14.78 -11.32
N ALA A 14 8.52 -15.25 -10.27
CA ALA A 14 8.15 -16.67 -10.13
C ALA A 14 6.93 -17.05 -10.98
N SER A 15 6.05 -16.10 -11.33
CA SER A 15 4.76 -16.36 -11.96
C SER A 15 4.60 -15.82 -13.38
N GLU A 16 5.55 -15.02 -13.88
CA GLU A 16 5.42 -14.32 -15.18
C GLU A 16 5.74 -15.16 -16.42
N ARG A 17 6.23 -16.41 -16.24
CA ARG A 17 6.53 -17.30 -17.36
C ARG A 17 5.23 -17.79 -18.01
N PRO A 18 5.13 -17.83 -19.38
CA PRO A 18 3.89 -18.20 -20.08
C PRO A 18 3.31 -19.54 -19.63
N LYS A 19 4.16 -20.55 -19.41
CA LYS A 19 3.73 -21.88 -18.93
C LYS A 19 3.14 -21.81 -17.51
N THR A 20 3.70 -20.98 -16.64
CA THR A 20 3.21 -20.78 -15.27
C THR A 20 1.88 -20.02 -15.29
N LEU A 21 1.78 -18.95 -16.08
CA LEU A 21 0.55 -18.18 -16.25
C LEU A 21 -0.61 -19.05 -16.70
N ARG A 22 -0.41 -19.90 -17.75
CA ARG A 22 -1.44 -20.84 -18.20
C ARG A 22 -1.89 -21.78 -17.07
N LYS A 23 -0.95 -22.37 -16.33
CA LYS A 23 -1.31 -23.24 -15.18
C LYS A 23 -2.11 -22.48 -14.10
N MET A 24 -1.77 -21.23 -13.83
CA MET A 24 -2.52 -20.41 -12.87
C MET A 24 -3.94 -20.13 -13.36
N ILE A 25 -4.09 -19.81 -14.65
CA ILE A 25 -5.40 -19.56 -15.28
C ILE A 25 -6.24 -20.84 -15.27
N ASP A 26 -5.68 -21.98 -15.65
CA ASP A 26 -6.35 -23.28 -15.63
C ASP A 26 -6.75 -23.68 -14.19
N ALA A 27 -5.92 -23.36 -13.20
CA ALA A 27 -6.23 -23.57 -11.78
C ALA A 27 -7.28 -22.61 -11.22
N GLY A 28 -7.72 -21.62 -12.01
CA GLY A 28 -8.83 -20.73 -11.66
C GLY A 28 -8.43 -19.35 -11.20
N LEU A 29 -7.30 -18.81 -11.66
CA LEU A 29 -6.99 -17.39 -11.52
C LEU A 29 -8.10 -16.54 -12.13
N ASP A 30 -8.64 -15.59 -11.35
CA ASP A 30 -9.67 -14.66 -11.81
C ASP A 30 -9.10 -13.25 -12.07
N VAL A 31 -8.14 -12.80 -11.22
CA VAL A 31 -7.52 -11.48 -11.33
C VAL A 31 -6.02 -11.58 -11.09
N ALA A 32 -5.25 -11.02 -12.00
CA ALA A 32 -3.79 -10.87 -11.85
C ALA A 32 -3.46 -9.48 -11.32
N ARG A 33 -2.69 -9.41 -10.23
CA ARG A 33 -2.27 -8.15 -9.59
C ARG A 33 -0.87 -7.76 -10.04
N LEU A 34 -0.73 -6.53 -10.54
CA LEU A 34 0.55 -5.84 -10.75
C LEU A 34 0.81 -4.93 -9.55
N ASN A 35 1.85 -5.20 -8.78
CA ASN A 35 2.24 -4.36 -7.65
C ASN A 35 3.19 -3.25 -8.13
N PHE A 36 2.70 -2.03 -8.24
CA PHE A 36 3.49 -0.87 -8.69
C PHE A 36 4.51 -0.35 -7.67
N SER A 37 4.57 -0.96 -6.48
CA SER A 37 5.68 -0.71 -5.54
C SER A 37 7.01 -1.32 -6.00
N HIS A 38 6.99 -2.22 -7.00
CA HIS A 38 8.16 -2.98 -7.46
C HIS A 38 8.12 -3.18 -8.97
N GLY A 39 9.27 -3.07 -9.58
CA GLY A 39 9.44 -3.23 -11.02
C GLY A 39 9.35 -1.91 -11.78
N SER A 40 9.77 -1.95 -13.02
CA SER A 40 9.71 -0.81 -13.95
C SER A 40 8.41 -0.82 -14.76
N ALA A 41 8.11 0.31 -15.41
CA ALA A 41 6.97 0.41 -16.34
C ALA A 41 7.05 -0.65 -17.44
N ASP A 42 8.24 -0.91 -17.99
CA ASP A 42 8.43 -1.89 -19.07
C ASP A 42 8.20 -3.33 -18.58
N GLU A 43 8.62 -3.66 -17.36
CA GLU A 43 8.30 -4.96 -16.76
C GLU A 43 6.79 -5.14 -16.58
N HIS A 44 6.07 -4.10 -16.17
CA HIS A 44 4.61 -4.16 -16.06
C HIS A 44 3.92 -4.30 -17.41
N ARG A 45 4.41 -3.60 -18.46
CA ARG A 45 3.93 -3.77 -19.84
C ARG A 45 4.08 -5.21 -20.31
N GLU A 46 5.25 -5.77 -20.10
CA GLU A 46 5.54 -7.14 -20.53
C GLU A 46 4.71 -8.17 -19.75
N ARG A 47 4.52 -8.00 -18.43
CA ARG A 47 3.66 -8.87 -17.61
C ARG A 47 2.20 -8.82 -18.07
N ALA A 48 1.66 -7.62 -18.31
CA ALA A 48 0.31 -7.45 -18.83
C ALA A 48 0.13 -8.12 -20.19
N LYS A 49 1.07 -7.93 -21.13
CA LYS A 49 1.07 -8.56 -22.45
C LYS A 49 1.08 -10.09 -22.35
N ARG A 50 1.96 -10.65 -21.52
CA ARG A 50 2.06 -12.11 -21.32
C ARG A 50 0.79 -12.68 -20.70
N LEU A 51 0.20 -11.98 -19.73
CA LEU A 51 -1.06 -12.40 -19.11
C LEU A 51 -2.16 -12.50 -20.15
N ARG A 52 -2.37 -11.45 -20.96
CA ARG A 52 -3.42 -11.40 -21.98
C ARG A 52 -3.25 -12.51 -23.02
N ALA A 53 -2.05 -12.70 -23.50
CA ALA A 53 -1.75 -13.81 -24.44
C ALA A 53 -2.02 -15.20 -23.81
N ALA A 54 -1.71 -15.36 -22.51
CA ALA A 54 -2.00 -16.61 -21.82
C ALA A 54 -3.50 -16.83 -21.57
N ALA A 55 -4.24 -15.76 -21.24
CA ALA A 55 -5.70 -15.80 -21.04
C ALA A 55 -6.42 -16.16 -22.35
N GLU A 56 -6.07 -15.50 -23.44
CA GLU A 56 -6.57 -15.79 -24.77
C GLU A 56 -6.30 -17.27 -25.15
N ALA A 57 -5.07 -17.75 -24.96
CA ALA A 57 -4.70 -19.14 -25.26
C ALA A 57 -5.46 -20.18 -24.40
N CYS A 58 -5.92 -19.79 -23.21
CA CYS A 58 -6.77 -20.62 -22.34
C CYS A 58 -8.27 -20.43 -22.58
N GLY A 59 -8.68 -19.52 -23.46
CA GLY A 59 -10.08 -19.17 -23.69
C GLY A 59 -10.79 -18.67 -22.44
N ARG A 60 -10.09 -17.90 -21.61
CA ARG A 60 -10.60 -17.39 -20.31
C ARG A 60 -10.35 -15.91 -20.15
N ASP A 61 -11.32 -15.22 -19.57
CA ASP A 61 -11.14 -13.84 -19.12
C ASP A 61 -10.43 -13.83 -17.77
N VAL A 62 -9.39 -13.01 -17.67
CA VAL A 62 -8.64 -12.75 -16.42
C VAL A 62 -8.49 -11.24 -16.26
N GLY A 63 -9.06 -10.70 -15.19
CA GLY A 63 -8.94 -9.27 -14.88
C GLY A 63 -7.52 -8.88 -14.51
N LEU A 64 -7.16 -7.64 -14.78
CA LEU A 64 -5.86 -7.05 -14.44
C LEU A 64 -6.04 -5.96 -13.39
N LEU A 65 -5.41 -6.12 -12.23
CA LEU A 65 -5.44 -5.15 -11.13
C LEU A 65 -4.09 -4.47 -11.00
N GLY A 66 -4.07 -3.13 -11.10
CA GLY A 66 -2.91 -2.30 -10.77
C GLY A 66 -3.00 -1.81 -9.33
N ASP A 67 -2.01 -2.13 -8.51
CA ASP A 67 -1.97 -1.76 -7.10
C ASP A 67 -0.95 -0.65 -6.89
N LEU A 68 -1.44 0.57 -6.63
CA LEU A 68 -0.63 1.76 -6.40
C LEU A 68 0.16 1.61 -5.09
N GLN A 69 1.35 2.19 -5.08
CA GLN A 69 2.23 2.12 -3.92
C GLN A 69 1.67 2.90 -2.72
N GLY A 70 1.10 4.09 -2.97
CA GLY A 70 0.71 5.04 -1.95
C GLY A 70 1.90 5.62 -1.16
N PRO A 71 1.62 6.47 -0.17
CA PRO A 71 2.63 7.14 0.64
C PRO A 71 3.13 6.21 1.75
N LYS A 72 3.76 5.10 1.42
CA LYS A 72 4.36 4.25 2.45
C LYS A 72 5.51 5.00 3.10
N ILE A 73 5.22 5.60 4.26
CA ILE A 73 6.23 6.30 5.06
C ILE A 73 7.24 5.27 5.55
N ARG A 74 8.52 5.53 5.29
CA ARG A 74 9.60 4.60 5.62
C ARG A 74 10.73 5.30 6.33
N ILE A 75 11.44 4.56 7.19
CA ILE A 75 12.78 4.96 7.62
C ILE A 75 13.76 4.86 6.44
N LYS A 76 14.82 5.65 6.49
CA LYS A 76 15.95 5.57 5.57
C LYS A 76 16.84 4.37 5.93
N ARG A 77 18.13 4.41 5.60
CA ARG A 77 19.06 3.29 5.78
C ARG A 77 19.95 3.44 7.01
N PHE A 78 20.38 2.33 7.52
CA PHE A 78 21.42 2.25 8.53
C PHE A 78 22.79 2.01 7.87
N LYS A 79 23.86 2.59 8.46
CA LYS A 79 25.23 2.36 7.99
C LYS A 79 25.62 0.87 7.87
N LYS A 80 24.97 0.01 8.68
CA LYS A 80 25.22 -1.44 8.73
C LYS A 80 24.01 -2.27 8.33
N GLY A 81 23.01 -1.68 7.62
CA GLY A 81 21.81 -2.36 7.14
C GLY A 81 20.74 -2.61 8.21
N SER A 82 21.12 -2.68 9.48
CA SER A 82 20.18 -2.87 10.60
C SER A 82 20.79 -2.48 11.94
N VAL A 83 19.92 -2.28 12.92
CA VAL A 83 20.29 -2.08 14.34
C VAL A 83 19.40 -2.93 15.22
N ASN A 84 19.89 -3.34 16.39
CA ASN A 84 19.08 -3.94 17.43
C ASN A 84 18.75 -2.86 18.46
N LEU A 85 17.46 -2.59 18.66
CA LEU A 85 16.93 -1.64 19.62
C LEU A 85 16.53 -2.37 20.90
N ALA A 86 17.03 -1.93 22.04
CA ALA A 86 16.65 -2.49 23.33
C ALA A 86 15.46 -1.71 23.90
N ASP A 87 14.57 -2.41 24.61
CA ASP A 87 13.48 -1.77 25.36
C ASP A 87 14.05 -0.74 26.34
N GLY A 88 13.39 0.41 26.46
CA GLY A 88 13.78 1.54 27.29
C GLY A 88 14.95 2.38 26.74
N SER A 89 15.54 2.01 25.61
CA SER A 89 16.61 2.83 25.02
C SER A 89 16.06 4.04 24.29
N SER A 90 16.82 5.14 24.28
CA SER A 90 16.50 6.32 23.48
C SER A 90 16.82 6.06 22.00
N PHE A 91 15.92 6.53 21.12
CA PHE A 91 16.10 6.49 19.68
C PHE A 91 15.48 7.75 19.06
N PHE A 92 16.04 8.27 17.97
CA PHE A 92 15.43 9.41 17.29
C PHE A 92 15.10 9.13 15.83
N LEU A 93 14.10 9.83 15.32
CA LEU A 93 13.75 9.91 13.91
C LEU A 93 13.99 11.33 13.42
N ASP A 94 14.61 11.52 12.25
CA ASP A 94 14.95 12.84 11.75
C ASP A 94 14.88 12.91 10.22
N SER A 95 14.01 13.74 9.68
CA SER A 95 13.82 13.85 8.23
C SER A 95 15.04 14.43 7.51
N THR A 96 15.87 15.23 8.20
CA THR A 96 17.07 15.84 7.62
C THR A 96 18.29 14.94 7.61
N LEU A 97 18.25 13.82 8.35
CA LEU A 97 19.34 12.86 8.35
C LEU A 97 19.54 12.25 6.95
N GLY A 98 20.79 12.14 6.51
CA GLY A 98 21.13 11.58 5.19
C GLY A 98 20.67 10.13 5.02
N LEU A 99 20.63 9.68 3.74
CA LEU A 99 20.04 8.39 3.38
C LEU A 99 20.67 7.20 4.12
N GLU A 100 21.98 7.20 4.33
CA GLU A 100 22.77 6.09 4.91
C GLU A 100 23.40 6.44 6.28
N GLU A 101 22.85 7.43 6.98
CA GLU A 101 23.43 7.92 8.22
C GLU A 101 22.86 7.27 9.49
N GLY A 102 21.84 6.42 9.33
CA GLY A 102 21.20 5.71 10.44
C GLY A 102 22.18 4.86 11.25
N ASN A 103 21.99 4.83 12.56
CA ASN A 103 22.80 4.10 13.52
C ASN A 103 21.95 3.72 14.76
N ARG A 104 22.60 3.21 15.83
CA ARG A 104 21.91 2.82 17.08
C ARG A 104 21.22 3.96 17.82
N LYS A 105 21.54 5.23 17.53
CA LYS A 105 20.95 6.39 18.20
C LYS A 105 19.73 6.91 17.45
N GLY A 106 19.65 6.72 16.13
CA GLY A 106 18.55 7.21 15.32
C GLY A 106 18.70 6.91 13.83
N VAL A 107 17.66 7.22 13.07
CA VAL A 107 17.59 6.99 11.63
C VAL A 107 16.82 8.10 10.93
N GLY A 108 17.14 8.33 9.66
CA GLY A 108 16.40 9.24 8.81
C GLY A 108 15.00 8.70 8.47
N VAL A 109 14.05 9.61 8.20
CA VAL A 109 12.71 9.29 7.72
C VAL A 109 12.47 9.93 6.35
N ALA A 110 11.64 9.29 5.53
CA ALA A 110 11.33 9.76 4.18
C ALA A 110 10.28 10.89 4.18
N LEU A 111 9.35 10.90 5.14
CA LEU A 111 8.35 11.95 5.29
C LEU A 111 8.99 13.17 5.97
N GLU A 112 9.15 14.25 5.21
CA GLU A 112 9.79 15.47 5.70
C GLU A 112 8.99 16.15 6.81
N THR A 113 7.66 16.06 6.74
CA THR A 113 6.72 16.66 7.70
C THR A 113 6.38 15.76 8.89
N LEU A 114 7.02 14.59 9.05
CA LEU A 114 6.66 13.67 10.14
C LEU A 114 6.66 14.33 11.53
N HIS A 115 7.57 15.27 11.76
CA HIS A 115 7.70 16.03 13.02
C HIS A 115 6.51 16.97 13.28
N GLU A 116 5.76 17.35 12.23
CA GLU A 116 4.54 18.17 12.34
C GLU A 116 3.31 17.31 12.63
N ASP A 117 3.37 16.02 12.29
CA ASP A 117 2.27 15.07 12.42
C ASP A 117 2.22 14.37 13.80
N VAL A 118 3.25 14.53 14.61
CA VAL A 118 3.37 13.84 15.90
C VAL A 118 3.45 14.81 17.07
N ALA A 119 3.05 14.36 18.24
CA ALA A 119 3.13 15.09 19.50
C ALA A 119 3.78 14.23 20.60
N GLU A 120 4.21 14.84 21.68
CA GLU A 120 4.66 14.15 22.89
C GLU A 120 3.60 13.15 23.38
N GLY A 121 4.01 11.93 23.71
CA GLY A 121 3.15 10.84 24.13
C GLY A 121 2.59 9.99 22.97
N ASP A 122 2.74 10.43 21.71
CA ASP A 122 2.33 9.62 20.56
C ASP A 122 3.12 8.32 20.45
N THR A 123 2.45 7.31 19.92
CA THR A 123 3.06 6.00 19.68
C THR A 123 3.32 5.82 18.19
N LEU A 124 4.58 5.57 17.83
CA LEU A 124 4.99 5.22 16.48
C LEU A 124 5.25 3.71 16.38
N LEU A 125 4.72 3.12 15.31
CA LEU A 125 4.81 1.69 15.02
C LEU A 125 5.73 1.50 13.81
N LEU A 126 6.85 0.79 13.98
CA LEU A 126 7.81 0.52 12.92
C LEU A 126 7.81 -0.98 12.59
N ASN A 127 8.23 -1.31 11.37
CA ASN A 127 8.32 -2.71 10.91
C ASN A 127 7.01 -3.47 11.14
N ASP A 128 5.91 -2.92 10.61
CA ASP A 128 4.55 -3.47 10.70
C ASP A 128 4.10 -3.72 12.17
N GLY A 129 4.53 -2.84 13.08
CA GLY A 129 4.16 -2.89 14.50
C GLY A 129 5.05 -3.78 15.38
N MET A 130 6.08 -4.42 14.80
CA MET A 130 7.03 -5.22 15.56
C MET A 130 7.89 -4.40 16.52
N ILE A 131 8.10 -3.12 16.21
CA ILE A 131 8.84 -2.16 17.04
C ILE A 131 7.90 -1.01 17.37
N THR A 132 7.90 -0.62 18.64
CA THR A 132 7.05 0.46 19.16
C THR A 132 7.93 1.51 19.80
N LEU A 133 7.74 2.76 19.39
CA LEU A 133 8.40 3.93 19.94
C LEU A 133 7.36 4.85 20.60
N CYS A 134 7.66 5.42 21.75
CA CYS A 134 6.91 6.52 22.36
C CYS A 134 7.64 7.82 22.08
N VAL A 135 6.93 8.85 21.60
CA VAL A 135 7.49 10.18 21.36
C VAL A 135 7.67 10.87 22.70
N ASP A 136 8.91 11.27 23.00
CA ASP A 136 9.26 11.97 24.23
C ASP A 136 9.21 13.49 24.01
N GLU A 137 9.84 13.99 22.94
CA GLU A 137 9.88 15.42 22.58
C GLU A 137 10.22 15.61 21.09
N ILE A 138 9.90 16.78 20.55
CA ILE A 138 10.25 17.17 19.19
C ILE A 138 11.13 18.44 19.23
N ILE A 139 12.33 18.36 18.65
CA ILE A 139 13.27 19.48 18.57
C ILE A 139 13.62 19.74 17.10
N GLY A 140 13.04 20.79 16.52
CA GLY A 140 13.13 21.04 15.08
C GLY A 140 12.53 19.89 14.29
N THR A 141 13.29 19.27 13.40
CA THR A 141 12.85 18.11 12.60
C THR A 141 13.08 16.76 13.29
N ARG A 142 13.70 16.78 14.46
CA ARG A 142 14.06 15.55 15.19
C ARG A 142 13.01 15.19 16.21
N ILE A 143 12.52 13.95 16.10
CA ILE A 143 11.58 13.33 17.02
C ILE A 143 12.38 12.42 17.95
N HIS A 144 12.50 12.79 19.20
CA HIS A 144 13.12 11.97 20.26
C HIS A 144 12.10 10.98 20.78
N THR A 145 12.52 9.73 20.92
CA THR A 145 11.61 8.65 21.32
C THR A 145 12.30 7.71 22.30
N THR A 146 11.49 7.08 23.14
CA THR A 146 11.84 5.90 23.94
C THR A 146 11.32 4.64 23.29
N VAL A 147 12.15 3.61 23.15
CA VAL A 147 11.76 2.30 22.62
C VAL A 147 10.89 1.57 23.66
N VAL A 148 9.61 1.38 23.35
CA VAL A 148 8.67 0.65 24.21
C VAL A 148 8.77 -0.85 23.98
N ASN A 149 8.83 -1.26 22.69
CA ASN A 149 9.06 -2.64 22.28
C ASN A 149 10.14 -2.64 21.20
N GLY A 150 11.27 -3.23 21.52
CA GLY A 150 12.45 -3.24 20.69
C GLY A 150 12.55 -4.44 19.76
N GLY A 151 13.76 -4.61 19.20
CA GLY A 151 14.08 -5.69 18.29
C GLY A 151 14.95 -5.25 17.12
N ILE A 152 15.09 -6.09 16.11
CA ILE A 152 15.90 -5.80 14.92
C ILE A 152 15.12 -4.89 13.98
N LEU A 153 15.64 -3.66 13.77
CA LEU A 153 15.15 -2.69 12.81
C LEU A 153 16.11 -2.62 11.62
N SER A 154 15.65 -3.01 10.42
CA SER A 154 16.43 -2.97 9.18
C SER A 154 15.99 -1.81 8.28
N ASP A 155 16.73 -1.60 7.19
CA ASP A 155 16.51 -0.54 6.21
C ASP A 155 15.07 -0.51 5.67
N TYR A 156 14.59 0.69 5.36
CA TYR A 156 13.34 0.96 4.63
C TYR A 156 12.06 0.39 5.29
N LYS A 157 12.08 0.13 6.59
CA LYS A 157 10.89 -0.32 7.30
C LYS A 157 9.84 0.78 7.38
N GLY A 158 8.56 0.38 7.30
CA GLY A 158 7.43 1.29 7.40
C GLY A 158 7.32 1.93 8.77
N ILE A 159 6.77 3.15 8.79
CA ILE A 159 6.36 3.87 10.01
C ILE A 159 4.87 4.12 9.91
N ASN A 160 4.16 3.86 11.00
CA ASN A 160 2.78 4.26 11.22
C ASN A 160 2.65 4.96 12.56
N LYS A 161 1.67 5.83 12.70
CA LYS A 161 1.26 6.42 13.98
C LYS A 161 0.03 5.69 14.49
N LYS A 162 0.05 5.24 15.73
CA LYS A 162 -1.12 4.64 16.38
C LYS A 162 -2.22 5.69 16.49
N GLY A 163 -3.42 5.37 16.00
CA GLY A 163 -4.54 6.33 15.95
C GLY A 163 -4.59 7.18 14.67
N GLY A 164 -3.62 7.05 13.74
CA GLY A 164 -3.62 7.79 12.48
C GLY A 164 -3.06 9.22 12.58
N GLY A 165 -3.47 10.12 11.67
CA GLY A 165 -3.09 11.53 11.69
C GLY A 165 -1.77 11.88 11.00
N LEU A 166 -1.25 11.00 10.11
CA LEU A 166 -0.11 11.35 9.27
C LEU A 166 -0.59 12.08 8.00
N SER A 167 0.00 13.24 7.71
CA SER A 167 -0.44 14.17 6.67
C SER A 167 -0.14 13.73 5.24
N ALA A 168 0.62 12.64 5.05
CA ALA A 168 1.00 12.16 3.73
C ALA A 168 -0.23 11.94 2.83
N PRO A 169 -0.27 12.57 1.63
CA PRO A 169 -1.39 12.43 0.70
C PRO A 169 -1.50 10.98 0.20
N ALA A 170 -2.71 10.48 -0.07
CA ALA A 170 -2.90 9.11 -0.54
C ALA A 170 -2.23 8.85 -1.89
N LEU A 171 -2.18 9.85 -2.78
CA LEU A 171 -1.53 9.74 -4.09
C LEU A 171 -0.23 10.53 -4.14
N THR A 172 0.87 9.82 -4.31
CA THR A 172 2.19 10.41 -4.55
C THR A 172 2.39 10.76 -6.04
N ASP A 173 3.46 11.50 -6.38
CA ASP A 173 3.81 11.76 -7.79
C ASP A 173 4.13 10.46 -8.55
N VAL A 174 4.69 9.47 -7.86
CA VAL A 174 4.92 8.12 -8.42
C VAL A 174 3.58 7.45 -8.73
N ASP A 175 2.59 7.56 -7.83
CA ASP A 175 1.26 7.00 -8.08
C ASP A 175 0.56 7.71 -9.23
N ARG A 176 0.67 9.03 -9.37
CA ARG A 176 0.15 9.79 -10.51
C ARG A 176 0.75 9.32 -11.84
N SER A 177 2.03 8.98 -11.84
CA SER A 177 2.71 8.40 -13.01
C SER A 177 2.24 6.97 -13.28
N ASN A 178 2.05 6.17 -12.23
CA ASN A 178 1.54 4.80 -12.31
C ASN A 178 0.07 4.73 -12.73
N ILE A 179 -0.75 5.75 -12.42
CA ILE A 179 -2.13 5.86 -12.91
C ILE A 179 -2.15 6.00 -14.45
N LYS A 180 -1.23 6.78 -15.02
CA LYS A 180 -1.10 6.89 -16.49
C LYS A 180 -0.69 5.55 -17.11
N LEU A 181 0.27 4.85 -16.50
CA LEU A 181 0.66 3.51 -16.92
C LEU A 181 -0.51 2.52 -16.79
N ALA A 182 -1.28 2.59 -15.72
CA ALA A 182 -2.47 1.75 -15.53
C ALA A 182 -3.50 1.95 -16.65
N ALA A 183 -3.75 3.19 -17.05
CA ALA A 183 -4.64 3.51 -18.18
C ALA A 183 -4.07 2.95 -19.50
N GLU A 184 -2.79 3.15 -19.77
CA GLU A 184 -2.09 2.58 -20.95
C GLU A 184 -2.21 1.06 -21.00
N LEU A 185 -2.05 0.39 -19.86
CA LEU A 185 -2.17 -1.06 -19.75
C LEU A 185 -3.62 -1.56 -19.85
N GLY A 186 -4.62 -0.69 -19.86
CA GLY A 186 -6.04 -1.05 -19.84
C GLY A 186 -6.37 -1.91 -18.61
N ILE A 187 -6.00 -1.42 -17.43
CA ILE A 187 -6.24 -2.09 -16.14
C ILE A 187 -7.75 -2.13 -15.85
N ASP A 188 -8.27 -3.29 -15.43
CA ASP A 188 -9.67 -3.47 -15.06
C ASP A 188 -10.00 -2.93 -13.67
N PHE A 189 -9.00 -3.01 -12.75
CA PHE A 189 -9.13 -2.58 -11.37
C PHE A 189 -7.92 -1.76 -10.94
N LEU A 190 -8.10 -0.51 -10.54
CA LEU A 190 -7.06 0.34 -9.97
C LEU A 190 -7.20 0.38 -8.44
N ALA A 191 -6.28 -0.24 -7.72
CA ALA A 191 -6.28 -0.24 -6.26
C ALA A 191 -5.47 0.94 -5.72
N VAL A 192 -6.11 1.74 -4.86
CA VAL A 192 -5.54 2.92 -4.21
C VAL A 192 -5.16 2.58 -2.78
N SER A 193 -3.87 2.70 -2.46
CA SER A 193 -3.32 2.42 -1.12
C SER A 193 -3.47 3.61 -0.19
N PHE A 194 -3.61 3.33 1.10
CA PHE A 194 -3.59 4.33 2.17
C PHE A 194 -4.64 5.46 2.02
N VAL A 195 -5.82 5.14 1.49
CA VAL A 195 -6.93 6.11 1.39
C VAL A 195 -7.34 6.59 2.77
N ARG A 196 -7.74 7.86 2.88
CA ARG A 196 -8.21 8.50 4.11
C ARG A 196 -9.73 8.68 4.10
N ASP A 197 -10.27 9.05 2.96
CA ASP A 197 -11.69 9.35 2.75
C ASP A 197 -12.09 9.22 1.28
N GLY A 198 -13.34 9.51 0.96
CA GLY A 198 -13.87 9.44 -0.41
C GLY A 198 -13.20 10.39 -1.39
N SER A 199 -12.64 11.52 -0.95
CA SER A 199 -11.99 12.49 -1.85
C SER A 199 -10.71 11.93 -2.49
N ASP A 200 -9.95 11.11 -1.75
CA ASP A 200 -8.77 10.41 -2.29
C ASP A 200 -9.16 9.45 -3.44
N ILE A 201 -10.33 8.82 -3.32
CA ILE A 201 -10.88 7.92 -4.35
C ILE A 201 -11.33 8.70 -5.58
N GLU A 202 -12.04 9.81 -5.38
CA GLU A 202 -12.50 10.66 -6.49
C GLU A 202 -11.31 11.29 -7.24
N GLU A 203 -10.25 11.67 -6.53
CA GLU A 203 -9.03 12.15 -7.17
C GLU A 203 -8.38 11.06 -8.04
N ALA A 204 -8.23 9.84 -7.50
CA ALA A 204 -7.68 8.71 -8.25
C ALA A 204 -8.52 8.39 -9.49
N ARG A 205 -9.86 8.39 -9.34
CA ARG A 205 -10.81 8.18 -10.45
C ARG A 205 -10.65 9.23 -11.54
N ARG A 206 -10.63 10.51 -11.15
CA ARG A 206 -10.47 11.62 -12.09
C ARG A 206 -9.17 11.49 -12.89
N LEU A 207 -8.04 11.26 -12.21
CA LEU A 207 -6.74 11.09 -12.86
C LEU A 207 -6.71 9.88 -13.79
N PHE A 208 -7.37 8.77 -13.41
CA PHE A 208 -7.43 7.56 -14.21
C PHE A 208 -8.26 7.75 -15.48
N LEU A 209 -9.43 8.41 -15.36
CA LEU A 209 -10.28 8.77 -16.50
C LEU A 209 -9.59 9.76 -17.42
N GLU A 210 -8.96 10.81 -16.90
CA GLU A 210 -8.17 11.80 -17.69
C GLU A 210 -7.03 11.13 -18.47
N ALA A 211 -6.45 10.06 -17.94
CA ALA A 211 -5.44 9.26 -18.62
C ALA A 211 -6.02 8.26 -19.65
N GLY A 212 -7.34 8.20 -19.82
CA GLY A 212 -8.03 7.28 -20.73
C GLY A 212 -8.37 5.92 -20.14
N GLY A 213 -8.19 5.73 -18.84
CA GLY A 213 -8.60 4.52 -18.13
C GLY A 213 -10.12 4.43 -17.94
N SER A 214 -10.66 3.21 -17.83
CA SER A 214 -12.09 2.96 -17.64
C SER A 214 -12.40 1.89 -16.59
N GLY A 215 -11.37 1.37 -15.92
CA GLY A 215 -11.51 0.33 -14.90
C GLY A 215 -12.11 0.85 -13.59
N ALA A 216 -12.52 -0.08 -12.74
CA ALA A 216 -13.07 0.21 -11.43
C ALA A 216 -11.99 0.62 -10.42
N ILE A 217 -12.31 1.54 -9.52
CA ILE A 217 -11.42 1.90 -8.42
C ILE A 217 -11.67 0.98 -7.22
N VAL A 218 -10.59 0.52 -6.60
CA VAL A 218 -10.61 -0.32 -5.40
C VAL A 218 -9.93 0.46 -4.27
N ALA A 219 -10.64 0.73 -3.19
CA ALA A 219 -10.06 1.37 -2.01
C ALA A 219 -9.39 0.31 -1.12
N LYS A 220 -8.15 0.57 -0.70
CA LYS A 220 -7.45 -0.24 0.28
C LYS A 220 -7.54 0.44 1.65
N ILE A 221 -8.25 -0.22 2.57
CA ILE A 221 -8.45 0.28 3.93
C ILE A 221 -7.24 -0.14 4.78
N GLU A 222 -6.29 0.77 4.90
CA GLU A 222 -4.97 0.54 5.54
C GLU A 222 -4.63 1.59 6.60
N ARG A 223 -5.52 2.59 6.82
CA ARG A 223 -5.34 3.69 7.78
C ARG A 223 -6.54 3.78 8.72
N THR A 224 -6.31 4.33 9.91
CA THR A 224 -7.37 4.54 10.91
C THR A 224 -8.43 5.51 10.38
N GLU A 225 -8.03 6.58 9.71
CA GLU A 225 -8.91 7.60 9.14
C GLU A 225 -9.88 7.00 8.11
N ALA A 226 -9.44 5.98 7.35
CA ALA A 226 -10.31 5.29 6.41
C ALA A 226 -11.43 4.52 7.10
N ILE A 227 -11.24 4.06 8.35
CA ILE A 227 -12.29 3.39 9.13
C ILE A 227 -13.31 4.42 9.63
N GLU A 228 -12.84 5.58 10.06
CA GLU A 228 -13.69 6.68 10.52
C GLU A 228 -14.53 7.26 9.37
N ASN A 229 -13.96 7.31 8.15
CA ASN A 229 -14.59 7.84 6.95
C ASN A 229 -15.13 6.74 6.01
N ILE A 230 -15.37 5.54 6.52
CA ILE A 230 -15.71 4.36 5.69
C ILE A 230 -16.96 4.58 4.82
N ASP A 231 -17.95 5.29 5.32
CA ASP A 231 -19.18 5.58 4.58
C ASP A 231 -18.90 6.45 3.35
N SER A 232 -18.10 7.52 3.50
CA SER A 232 -17.70 8.38 2.36
C SER A 232 -16.86 7.62 1.33
N ILE A 233 -16.03 6.69 1.77
CA ILE A 233 -15.25 5.82 0.88
C ILE A 233 -16.19 4.88 0.12
N ILE A 234 -17.17 4.25 0.80
CA ILE A 234 -18.13 3.34 0.18
C ILE A 234 -18.99 4.07 -0.86
N ASP A 235 -19.43 5.28 -0.58
CA ASP A 235 -20.23 6.09 -1.52
C ASP A 235 -19.42 6.46 -2.79
N SER A 236 -18.10 6.51 -2.67
CA SER A 236 -17.19 6.87 -3.77
C SER A 236 -16.68 5.68 -4.59
N ILE A 237 -17.00 4.42 -4.26
CA ILE A 237 -16.44 3.24 -4.94
C ILE A 237 -17.47 2.19 -5.33
N ILE A 238 -17.07 1.35 -6.32
CA ILE A 238 -17.81 0.16 -6.72
C ILE A 238 -17.34 -1.08 -5.93
N CYS A 239 -16.12 -1.09 -5.40
CA CYS A 239 -15.51 -2.24 -4.71
C CYS A 239 -14.55 -1.83 -3.60
N VAL A 240 -14.68 -2.42 -2.41
CA VAL A 240 -13.75 -2.27 -1.27
C VAL A 240 -12.83 -3.48 -1.19
N ALA A 241 -11.53 -3.28 -1.15
CA ALA A 241 -10.57 -4.30 -0.74
C ALA A 241 -10.03 -3.98 0.65
N VAL A 242 -10.36 -4.81 1.61
CA VAL A 242 -9.68 -4.81 2.91
C VAL A 242 -8.44 -5.69 2.75
N MET A 243 -7.29 -5.07 2.49
CA MET A 243 -6.01 -5.78 2.51
C MET A 243 -5.38 -5.58 3.88
N THR A 244 -5.53 -6.61 4.71
CA THR A 244 -4.77 -6.89 5.94
C THR A 244 -4.56 -5.69 6.85
N ILE A 245 -5.56 -5.35 7.62
CA ILE A 245 -5.30 -4.74 8.92
C ILE A 245 -5.21 -5.88 9.93
N LEU A 246 -4.01 -6.30 10.21
CA LEU A 246 -3.68 -6.99 11.43
C LEU A 246 -3.65 -5.95 12.56
N LEU A 247 -4.81 -5.49 12.94
CA LEU A 247 -5.03 -4.84 14.23
C LEU A 247 -6.38 -5.33 14.71
N ALA A 248 -6.35 -5.93 15.89
CA ALA A 248 -7.47 -6.43 16.64
C ALA A 248 -8.52 -5.33 16.88
N LEU A 249 -9.27 -4.98 15.86
CA LEU A 249 -10.50 -4.23 15.99
C LEU A 249 -11.63 -5.25 15.92
N ARG A 250 -12.30 -5.44 17.06
CA ARG A 250 -13.61 -6.08 17.14
C ARG A 250 -14.60 -5.29 16.28
N VAL A 251 -14.53 -5.45 14.97
CA VAL A 251 -15.57 -4.96 14.06
C VAL A 251 -16.67 -6.01 14.06
N ARG A 252 -17.67 -5.81 14.91
CA ARG A 252 -18.96 -6.50 14.81
C ARG A 252 -19.65 -5.98 13.55
N ARG A 253 -19.75 -6.85 12.51
CA ARG A 253 -20.50 -6.69 11.27
C ARG A 253 -19.84 -5.81 10.18
N ILE A 254 -18.93 -6.38 9.42
CA ILE A 254 -18.78 -6.03 8.01
C ILE A 254 -19.46 -7.16 7.22
N ARG A 255 -20.58 -6.86 6.56
CA ARG A 255 -21.11 -7.72 5.49
C ARG A 255 -20.36 -7.35 4.23
N LEU A 256 -19.51 -8.25 3.73
CA LEU A 256 -18.98 -8.16 2.38
C LEU A 256 -20.14 -8.34 1.41
N PHE A 257 -20.64 -7.25 0.83
CA PHE A 257 -21.61 -7.29 -0.25
C PHE A 257 -20.86 -7.37 -1.57
N TRP A 258 -21.04 -8.47 -2.28
CA TRP A 258 -20.77 -8.57 -3.71
C TRP A 258 -22.06 -8.25 -4.45
N MET A 259 -22.08 -7.22 -5.29
CA MET A 259 -23.10 -7.05 -6.32
C MET A 259 -22.62 -7.69 -7.62
N PRO A 260 -23.40 -8.59 -8.24
CA PRO A 260 -23.10 -9.05 -9.58
C PRO A 260 -23.35 -7.90 -10.57
N MET A 261 -22.38 -7.66 -11.47
CA MET A 261 -22.61 -6.80 -12.62
C MET A 261 -23.76 -7.42 -13.45
N SER A 262 -24.89 -6.73 -13.53
CA SER A 262 -25.93 -7.01 -14.51
C SER A 262 -25.43 -6.52 -15.86
N SER A 263 -25.34 -7.44 -16.81
CA SER A 263 -25.17 -7.16 -18.23
C SER A 263 -26.26 -6.23 -18.72
N ALA A 264 -25.90 -5.11 -19.29
CA ALA A 264 -26.67 -4.36 -20.27
C ALA A 264 -25.75 -4.08 -21.45
#